data_00b15f5494bd31d123315ab9787da83c
#
_entry.id   00b15f5494bd31d123315ab9787da83c
#
_cell.length_a   1.000
_cell.length_b   1.000
_cell.length_c   1.000
_cell.angle_alpha   90.00
_cell.angle_beta   90.00
_cell.angle_gamma   90.00
#
_symmetry.space_group_name_H-M   'P 1'
#
loop_
_entity.id
_entity.type
_entity.pdbx_description
1 polymer ?
#
loop_
_entity_poly.entity_id
_entity_poly.type
_entity_poly.pdbx_seq_one_letter_code
_entity_poly.pdbx_strand_id
1 'polypeptide(L)'
;MITRIPQDDSLRVWFTDLINEKIARSDSWDAFRLLRQVGYQATRESFRTMGEAFAGKISDRDFLRDFIGKYQQIIQDFEQRMATWGTMAQNLISAGGFSAADFPNKDKSFARYFEKISDSHPAVDSFIPGKRVLDALGGTQTVWYNKSSPPGLEKMQQVLMPILGSIQDYYKSHYPLYATAVAIREQLPQMGLLADVITTMRQVQQEDNTLDIGDSTYLLSQLAGDGNTPFIYERIGAGYDSFLLDEFQDTSYLQWKNMYPLLVNGLSQGADSLIVGDVKQAIYRWRNSDWKILGEEIAKDPQLIRQGVDFFSLNTNRRSYREVIGFINLLIDKILGTLSETIREKTAACDNLEEGDRQYFEHLLFNAYLDHTLYTPAGAADDPPGYVRVNTFSSEGEDSVTLKTLSALQDLLVSLLSRGYDPSDILVLVRTRENARIITRHFLQSAVSQNGEGFQLPQVVSDDSLYLASSPAINLVISLLRLAHYRHDACNARAALSILSDFGKPEVMDDREFLDRLRFLPLADAFEAIVQRMDWTGDLEAIPYLQELHDMLLLFAGNDAVGYTHSSTGGRTGEKKKCFPQDYRGRLSGFLPSIKPKDLRPG
;
A
#
# COMPACT_ATOMS: atom_id res chain seq x y z
N MET A 1 -19.84 4.00 -9.20
CA MET A 1 -18.96 3.94 -10.40
C MET A 1 -19.30 2.76 -11.32
N ILE A 2 -19.27 1.50 -10.86
CA ILE A 2 -19.52 0.32 -11.70
C ILE A 2 -20.90 0.36 -12.37
N THR A 3 -21.92 0.84 -11.70
CA THR A 3 -23.28 1.03 -12.25
C THR A 3 -23.37 2.16 -13.28
N ARG A 4 -22.45 3.12 -13.28
CA ARG A 4 -22.39 4.22 -14.27
C ARG A 4 -21.68 3.80 -15.56
N ILE A 5 -20.69 2.88 -15.50
CA ILE A 5 -19.92 2.46 -16.68
C ILE A 5 -20.82 2.03 -17.85
N PRO A 6 -21.89 1.21 -17.68
CA PRO A 6 -22.77 0.84 -18.78
C PRO A 6 -23.63 1.99 -19.31
N GLN A 7 -23.82 3.05 -18.54
CA GLN A 7 -24.75 4.17 -18.84
C GLN A 7 -24.04 5.33 -19.55
N ASP A 8 -22.72 5.44 -19.44
CA ASP A 8 -21.89 6.49 -20.02
C ASP A 8 -20.95 5.86 -21.08
N ASP A 9 -21.25 6.12 -22.36
CA ASP A 9 -20.50 5.54 -23.48
C ASP A 9 -19.01 5.92 -23.47
N SER A 10 -18.69 7.16 -23.14
CA SER A 10 -17.32 7.65 -23.09
C SER A 10 -16.54 6.98 -21.96
N LEU A 11 -17.16 6.84 -20.78
CA LEU A 11 -16.58 6.16 -19.63
C LEU A 11 -16.41 4.67 -19.91
N ARG A 12 -17.39 4.04 -20.58
CA ARG A 12 -17.36 2.62 -20.94
C ARG A 12 -16.21 2.32 -21.89
N VAL A 13 -16.06 3.11 -22.95
CA VAL A 13 -14.94 2.94 -23.91
C VAL A 13 -13.60 3.09 -23.20
N TRP A 14 -13.42 4.16 -22.45
CA TRP A 14 -12.17 4.41 -21.71
C TRP A 14 -11.81 3.28 -20.74
N PHE A 15 -12.80 2.83 -19.98
CA PHE A 15 -12.61 1.75 -19.00
C PHE A 15 -12.30 0.41 -19.69
N THR A 16 -12.97 0.12 -20.81
CA THR A 16 -12.73 -1.10 -21.59
C THR A 16 -11.32 -1.11 -22.18
N ASP A 17 -10.87 0.02 -22.73
CA ASP A 17 -9.53 0.16 -23.29
C ASP A 17 -8.46 -0.05 -22.20
N LEU A 18 -8.66 0.53 -21.00
CA LEU A 18 -7.76 0.34 -19.86
C LEU A 18 -7.69 -1.13 -19.40
N ILE A 19 -8.82 -1.83 -19.34
CA ILE A 19 -8.84 -3.24 -18.95
C ILE A 19 -8.15 -4.10 -20.02
N ASN A 20 -8.42 -3.86 -21.30
CA ASN A 20 -7.79 -4.57 -22.40
C ASN A 20 -6.26 -4.38 -22.41
N GLU A 21 -5.79 -3.16 -22.12
CA GLU A 21 -4.35 -2.89 -22.00
C GLU A 21 -3.72 -3.68 -20.82
N LYS A 22 -4.39 -3.75 -19.68
CA LYS A 22 -3.91 -4.54 -18.54
C LYS A 22 -3.86 -6.04 -18.85
N ILE A 23 -4.87 -6.57 -19.52
CA ILE A 23 -4.90 -7.97 -19.97
C ILE A 23 -3.74 -8.24 -20.93
N ALA A 24 -3.51 -7.36 -21.91
CA ALA A 24 -2.42 -7.50 -22.87
C ALA A 24 -1.03 -7.54 -22.22
N ARG A 25 -0.87 -6.86 -21.08
CA ARG A 25 0.38 -6.84 -20.29
C ARG A 25 0.47 -7.96 -19.24
N SER A 26 -0.51 -8.85 -19.17
CA SER A 26 -0.63 -9.87 -18.12
C SER A 26 -0.73 -9.28 -16.70
N ASP A 27 -1.19 -8.04 -16.57
CA ASP A 27 -1.48 -7.38 -15.31
C ASP A 27 -2.81 -7.84 -14.73
N SER A 28 -3.01 -7.60 -13.43
CA SER A 28 -4.31 -7.83 -12.79
C SER A 28 -5.39 -6.93 -13.41
N TRP A 29 -6.45 -7.55 -13.92
CA TRP A 29 -7.62 -6.89 -14.50
C TRP A 29 -8.80 -6.73 -13.51
N ASP A 30 -8.57 -6.91 -12.22
CA ASP A 30 -9.58 -6.71 -11.17
C ASP A 30 -10.07 -5.25 -11.16
N ALA A 31 -11.25 -5.05 -11.77
CA ALA A 31 -11.88 -3.75 -11.90
C ALA A 31 -12.18 -3.10 -10.55
N PHE A 32 -12.57 -3.88 -9.53
CA PHE A 32 -12.86 -3.36 -8.20
C PHE A 32 -11.59 -2.88 -7.50
N ARG A 33 -10.53 -3.66 -7.61
CA ARG A 33 -9.22 -3.29 -7.06
C ARG A 33 -8.70 -2.02 -7.71
N LEU A 34 -8.80 -1.92 -9.04
CA LEU A 34 -8.40 -0.74 -9.80
C LEU A 34 -9.17 0.51 -9.35
N LEU A 35 -10.51 0.44 -9.36
CA LEU A 35 -11.35 1.58 -8.96
C LEU A 35 -11.15 1.98 -7.49
N ARG A 36 -10.88 1.02 -6.62
CA ARG A 36 -10.52 1.31 -5.21
C ARG A 36 -9.19 2.04 -5.11
N GLN A 37 -8.18 1.63 -5.89
CA GLN A 37 -6.89 2.32 -5.91
C GLN A 37 -7.03 3.75 -6.42
N VAL A 38 -7.78 3.97 -7.51
CA VAL A 38 -8.08 5.29 -8.05
C VAL A 38 -8.84 6.14 -7.02
N GLY A 39 -9.86 5.56 -6.36
CA GLY A 39 -10.62 6.22 -5.30
C GLY A 39 -9.73 6.65 -4.14
N TYR A 40 -8.82 5.78 -3.71
CA TYR A 40 -7.85 6.13 -2.68
C TYR A 40 -6.94 7.30 -3.08
N GLN A 41 -6.49 7.36 -4.33
CA GLN A 41 -5.70 8.51 -4.82
C GLN A 41 -6.53 9.80 -4.84
N ALA A 42 -7.83 9.72 -5.16
CA ALA A 42 -8.75 10.86 -5.15
C ALA A 42 -8.89 11.51 -3.77
N THR A 43 -8.76 10.73 -2.70
CA THR A 43 -8.84 11.24 -1.31
C THR A 43 -7.55 11.86 -0.81
N ARG A 44 -6.43 11.70 -1.54
CA ARG A 44 -5.14 12.25 -1.14
C ARG A 44 -5.11 13.77 -1.23
N GLU A 45 -4.53 14.39 -0.22
CA GLU A 45 -4.35 15.83 -0.12
C GLU A 45 -3.53 16.39 -1.30
N SER A 46 -2.46 15.69 -1.70
CA SER A 46 -1.64 16.06 -2.85
C SER A 46 -2.44 16.20 -4.15
N PHE A 47 -3.49 15.38 -4.33
CA PHE A 47 -4.38 15.50 -5.49
C PHE A 47 -5.34 16.68 -5.33
N ARG A 48 -5.92 16.86 -4.15
CA ARG A 48 -6.88 17.94 -3.86
C ARG A 48 -6.25 19.33 -3.97
N THR A 49 -4.96 19.45 -3.63
CA THR A 49 -4.21 20.73 -3.72
C THR A 49 -3.79 21.11 -5.14
N MET A 50 -3.87 20.19 -6.13
CA MET A 50 -3.53 20.49 -7.53
C MET A 50 -4.47 21.47 -8.23
N GLY A 51 -5.62 21.75 -7.64
CA GLY A 51 -6.56 22.78 -8.09
C GLY A 51 -7.46 22.39 -9.27
N GLU A 52 -8.43 23.25 -9.56
CA GLU A 52 -9.48 23.00 -10.56
C GLU A 52 -8.94 22.90 -11.99
N ALA A 53 -7.89 23.67 -12.33
CA ALA A 53 -7.28 23.65 -13.66
C ALA A 53 -6.69 22.28 -14.00
N PHE A 54 -6.07 21.63 -13.02
CA PHE A 54 -5.55 20.25 -13.18
C PHE A 54 -6.70 19.25 -13.26
N ALA A 55 -7.70 19.37 -12.37
CA ALA A 55 -8.89 18.52 -12.40
C ALA A 55 -9.63 18.62 -13.75
N GLY A 56 -9.72 19.80 -14.34
CA GLY A 56 -10.27 20.00 -15.68
C GLY A 56 -9.50 19.26 -16.76
N LYS A 57 -8.16 19.32 -16.75
CA LYS A 57 -7.32 18.62 -17.74
C LYS A 57 -7.43 17.10 -17.65
N ILE A 58 -7.46 16.51 -16.46
CA ILE A 58 -7.60 15.08 -16.31
C ILE A 58 -9.02 14.56 -16.60
N SER A 59 -10.02 15.45 -16.59
CA SER A 59 -11.39 15.14 -17.00
C SER A 59 -11.56 15.13 -18.52
N ASP A 60 -10.67 15.80 -19.26
CA ASP A 60 -10.66 15.88 -20.70
C ASP A 60 -9.96 14.63 -21.30
N ARG A 61 -10.76 13.67 -21.74
CA ARG A 61 -10.27 12.41 -22.29
C ARG A 61 -9.54 12.56 -23.61
N ASP A 62 -9.90 13.57 -24.41
CA ASP A 62 -9.22 13.83 -25.69
C ASP A 62 -7.84 14.43 -25.44
N PHE A 63 -7.73 15.33 -24.47
CA PHE A 63 -6.44 15.80 -23.98
C PHE A 63 -5.55 14.64 -23.46
N LEU A 64 -6.11 13.73 -22.66
CA LEU A 64 -5.37 12.59 -22.14
C LEU A 64 -4.95 11.62 -23.26
N ARG A 65 -5.80 11.37 -24.29
CA ARG A 65 -5.43 10.54 -25.44
C ARG A 65 -4.27 11.14 -26.22
N ASP A 66 -4.30 12.45 -26.49
CA ASP A 66 -3.19 13.15 -27.15
C ASP A 66 -1.91 13.05 -26.32
N PHE A 67 -2.03 13.21 -25.02
CA PHE A 67 -0.90 13.13 -24.10
C PHE A 67 -0.31 11.71 -24.04
N ILE A 68 -1.15 10.68 -23.94
CA ILE A 68 -0.74 9.26 -24.03
C ILE A 68 -0.04 9.00 -25.37
N GLY A 69 -0.57 9.53 -26.47
CA GLY A 69 0.03 9.38 -27.81
C GLY A 69 1.44 9.96 -27.90
N LYS A 70 1.68 11.12 -27.31
CA LYS A 70 3.01 11.75 -27.27
C LYS A 70 4.03 10.91 -26.49
N TYR A 71 3.65 10.38 -25.33
CA TYR A 71 4.54 9.49 -24.58
C TYR A 71 4.76 8.16 -25.30
N GLN A 72 3.72 7.62 -25.96
CA GLN A 72 3.85 6.42 -26.77
C GLN A 72 4.85 6.61 -27.91
N GLN A 73 4.87 7.78 -28.54
CA GLN A 73 5.83 8.10 -29.59
C GLN A 73 7.27 8.15 -29.04
N ILE A 74 7.50 8.82 -27.90
CA ILE A 74 8.81 8.84 -27.23
C ILE A 74 9.31 7.42 -26.95
N ILE A 75 8.42 6.56 -26.45
CA ILE A 75 8.75 5.16 -26.15
C ILE A 75 9.13 4.43 -27.43
N GLN A 76 8.31 4.52 -28.48
CA GLN A 76 8.54 3.84 -29.75
C GLN A 76 9.83 4.32 -30.44
N ASP A 77 10.07 5.62 -30.44
CA ASP A 77 11.28 6.20 -31.05
C ASP A 77 12.56 5.69 -30.37
N PHE A 78 12.55 5.60 -29.03
CA PHE A 78 13.67 5.06 -28.28
C PHE A 78 13.87 3.56 -28.55
N GLU A 79 12.82 2.76 -28.42
CA GLU A 79 12.86 1.31 -28.61
C GLU A 79 13.29 0.95 -30.04
N GLN A 80 12.75 1.63 -31.04
CA GLN A 80 13.08 1.39 -32.44
C GLN A 80 14.54 1.73 -32.74
N ARG A 81 15.06 2.82 -32.18
CA ARG A 81 16.46 3.20 -32.34
C ARG A 81 17.40 2.18 -31.74
N MET A 82 17.12 1.74 -30.52
CA MET A 82 17.89 0.71 -29.80
C MET A 82 17.84 -0.63 -30.55
N ALA A 83 16.66 -1.03 -30.99
CA ALA A 83 16.46 -2.28 -31.75
C ALA A 83 17.22 -2.26 -33.08
N THR A 84 17.27 -1.11 -33.76
CA THR A 84 18.03 -0.95 -35.01
C THR A 84 19.50 -1.26 -34.81
N TRP A 85 20.12 -0.70 -33.77
CA TRP A 85 21.52 -0.98 -33.45
C TRP A 85 21.74 -2.42 -32.95
N GLY A 86 20.81 -2.94 -32.15
CA GLY A 86 20.86 -4.33 -31.68
C GLY A 86 20.84 -5.32 -32.86
N THR A 87 19.91 -5.13 -33.78
CA THR A 87 19.78 -5.95 -34.99
C THR A 87 21.01 -5.80 -35.91
N MET A 88 21.52 -4.57 -36.08
CA MET A 88 22.75 -4.32 -36.87
C MET A 88 23.93 -5.07 -36.26
N ALA A 89 24.12 -5.03 -34.95
CA ALA A 89 25.19 -5.76 -34.28
C ALA A 89 25.06 -7.28 -34.43
N GLN A 90 23.85 -7.83 -34.29
CA GLN A 90 23.59 -9.27 -34.49
C GLN A 90 23.88 -9.70 -35.95
N ASN A 91 23.47 -8.90 -36.94
CA ASN A 91 23.76 -9.18 -38.36
C ASN A 91 25.27 -9.19 -38.64
N LEU A 92 26.02 -8.28 -38.02
CA LEU A 92 27.49 -8.23 -38.17
C LEU A 92 28.18 -9.45 -37.50
N ILE A 93 27.70 -9.86 -36.32
CA ILE A 93 28.17 -11.07 -35.63
C ILE A 93 27.90 -12.31 -36.52
N SER A 94 26.69 -12.44 -37.05
CA SER A 94 26.29 -13.54 -37.93
C SER A 94 27.07 -13.54 -39.26
N ALA A 95 27.28 -12.38 -39.88
CA ALA A 95 28.07 -12.22 -41.11
C ALA A 95 29.55 -12.61 -40.89
N GLY A 96 30.07 -12.42 -39.67
CA GLY A 96 31.39 -12.91 -39.26
C GLY A 96 31.45 -14.41 -39.00
N GLY A 97 30.32 -15.13 -39.11
CA GLY A 97 30.21 -16.57 -38.83
C GLY A 97 30.14 -16.90 -37.35
N PHE A 98 29.78 -15.92 -36.48
CA PHE A 98 29.71 -16.07 -35.06
C PHE A 98 28.28 -15.92 -34.52
N SER A 99 28.09 -16.34 -33.30
CA SER A 99 26.87 -16.13 -32.49
C SER A 99 27.21 -15.44 -31.14
N ALA A 100 26.22 -14.97 -30.43
CA ALA A 100 26.43 -14.39 -29.10
C ALA A 100 27.04 -15.40 -28.09
N ALA A 101 26.87 -16.70 -28.32
CA ALA A 101 27.41 -17.76 -27.49
C ALA A 101 28.92 -18.03 -27.72
N ASP A 102 29.49 -17.51 -28.82
CA ASP A 102 30.91 -17.65 -29.13
C ASP A 102 31.78 -16.65 -28.35
N PHE A 103 31.15 -15.60 -27.82
CA PHE A 103 31.82 -14.65 -26.94
C PHE A 103 32.05 -15.24 -25.54
N PRO A 104 33.09 -14.77 -24.80
CA PRO A 104 33.34 -15.22 -23.45
C PRO A 104 32.09 -15.14 -22.55
N ASN A 105 31.93 -16.12 -21.67
CA ASN A 105 30.75 -16.34 -20.81
C ASN A 105 29.46 -16.80 -21.55
N LYS A 106 29.53 -17.15 -22.82
CA LYS A 106 28.43 -17.80 -23.58
C LYS A 106 27.08 -17.12 -23.36
N ASP A 107 26.14 -17.81 -22.68
CA ASP A 107 24.79 -17.29 -22.42
C ASP A 107 24.75 -16.03 -21.55
N LYS A 108 25.86 -15.72 -20.88
CA LYS A 108 26.02 -14.50 -20.11
C LYS A 108 26.98 -13.49 -20.75
N SER A 109 27.28 -13.65 -22.06
CA SER A 109 28.17 -12.73 -22.80
C SER A 109 27.55 -11.33 -22.92
N PHE A 110 28.40 -10.31 -23.11
CA PHE A 110 27.90 -8.96 -23.39
C PHE A 110 27.12 -8.91 -24.72
N ALA A 111 27.41 -9.79 -25.67
CA ALA A 111 26.74 -9.82 -26.97
C ALA A 111 25.23 -10.17 -26.86
N ARG A 112 24.81 -10.84 -25.79
CA ARG A 112 23.39 -11.04 -25.48
C ARG A 112 22.62 -9.74 -25.21
N TYR A 113 23.32 -8.67 -24.91
CA TYR A 113 22.71 -7.35 -24.79
C TYR A 113 22.06 -6.88 -26.11
N PHE A 114 22.71 -7.15 -27.24
CA PHE A 114 22.16 -6.83 -28.55
C PHE A 114 20.85 -7.57 -28.85
N GLU A 115 20.73 -8.81 -28.38
CA GLU A 115 19.49 -9.58 -28.51
C GLU A 115 18.37 -8.99 -27.63
N LYS A 116 18.71 -8.60 -26.40
CA LYS A 116 17.72 -8.00 -25.46
C LYS A 116 17.14 -6.67 -25.93
N ILE A 117 17.99 -5.79 -26.49
CA ILE A 117 17.55 -4.46 -26.95
C ILE A 117 16.85 -4.51 -28.31
N SER A 118 16.91 -5.63 -29.03
CA SER A 118 16.21 -5.86 -30.30
C SER A 118 14.99 -6.78 -30.17
N ASP A 119 14.61 -7.14 -28.96
CA ASP A 119 13.38 -7.89 -28.70
C ASP A 119 12.16 -7.07 -29.17
N SER A 120 11.12 -7.74 -29.64
CA SER A 120 9.87 -7.12 -30.07
C SER A 120 9.09 -6.47 -28.90
N HIS A 121 9.30 -6.95 -27.67
CA HIS A 121 8.65 -6.47 -26.47
C HIS A 121 9.67 -6.37 -25.32
N PRO A 122 10.62 -5.42 -25.41
CA PRO A 122 11.68 -5.33 -24.43
C PRO A 122 11.14 -4.85 -23.08
N ALA A 123 11.59 -5.48 -22.01
CA ALA A 123 11.37 -4.92 -20.67
C ALA A 123 12.20 -3.63 -20.52
N VAL A 124 11.72 -2.67 -19.74
CA VAL A 124 12.39 -1.37 -19.52
C VAL A 124 13.86 -1.57 -19.08
N ASP A 125 14.10 -2.51 -18.19
CA ASP A 125 15.43 -2.82 -17.67
C ASP A 125 16.35 -3.53 -18.71
N SER A 126 15.79 -4.01 -19.83
CA SER A 126 16.59 -4.65 -20.89
C SER A 126 17.58 -3.71 -21.54
N PHE A 127 17.30 -2.41 -21.49
CA PHE A 127 18.17 -1.37 -22.05
C PHE A 127 19.32 -0.96 -21.13
N ILE A 128 19.26 -1.33 -19.84
CA ILE A 128 20.31 -0.97 -18.87
C ILE A 128 21.58 -1.79 -19.15
N PRO A 129 22.72 -1.14 -19.48
CA PRO A 129 23.94 -1.85 -19.76
C PRO A 129 24.49 -2.53 -18.49
N GLY A 130 24.56 -3.86 -18.51
CA GLY A 130 25.13 -4.62 -17.42
C GLY A 130 26.67 -4.46 -17.34
N LYS A 131 27.27 -4.88 -16.22
CA LYS A 131 28.72 -4.75 -15.98
C LYS A 131 29.58 -5.23 -17.18
N ARG A 132 29.25 -6.36 -17.79
CA ARG A 132 30.01 -6.89 -18.93
C ARG A 132 29.92 -6.01 -20.19
N VAL A 133 28.81 -5.31 -20.39
CA VAL A 133 28.68 -4.33 -21.47
C VAL A 133 29.58 -3.14 -21.21
N LEU A 134 29.62 -2.66 -19.96
CA LEU A 134 30.50 -1.58 -19.53
C LEU A 134 31.99 -1.98 -19.61
N ASP A 135 32.33 -3.21 -19.22
CA ASP A 135 33.68 -3.77 -19.36
C ASP A 135 34.10 -3.85 -20.84
N ALA A 136 33.15 -4.23 -21.73
CA ALA A 136 33.40 -4.26 -23.17
C ALA A 136 33.66 -2.84 -23.75
N LEU A 137 32.88 -1.84 -23.34
CA LEU A 137 33.09 -0.43 -23.68
C LEU A 137 34.41 0.10 -23.14
N GLY A 138 34.82 -0.31 -21.93
CA GLY A 138 36.12 0.00 -21.33
C GLY A 138 37.31 -0.67 -22.01
N GLY A 139 37.08 -1.48 -23.06
CA GLY A 139 38.14 -2.16 -23.81
C GLY A 139 38.73 -3.38 -23.09
N THR A 140 38.06 -3.93 -22.08
CA THR A 140 38.52 -5.12 -21.36
C THR A 140 38.56 -6.33 -22.29
N GLN A 141 39.73 -6.71 -22.75
CA GLN A 141 39.96 -7.75 -23.76
C GLN A 141 39.30 -9.08 -23.43
N THR A 142 39.32 -9.50 -22.17
CA THR A 142 38.78 -10.80 -21.71
C THR A 142 37.27 -10.95 -21.89
N VAL A 143 36.53 -9.85 -22.08
CA VAL A 143 35.10 -9.84 -22.37
C VAL A 143 34.83 -10.02 -23.86
N TRP A 144 35.77 -9.56 -24.71
CA TRP A 144 35.68 -9.67 -26.17
C TRP A 144 36.11 -11.03 -26.69
N TYR A 145 37.26 -11.54 -26.24
CA TYR A 145 37.79 -12.84 -26.62
C TYR A 145 38.78 -13.38 -25.56
N ASN A 146 38.96 -14.67 -25.54
CA ASN A 146 39.89 -15.38 -24.69
C ASN A 146 40.55 -16.58 -25.42
N LYS A 147 41.40 -17.34 -24.76
CA LYS A 147 42.12 -18.47 -25.35
C LYS A 147 41.21 -19.60 -25.90
N SER A 148 39.97 -19.66 -25.44
CA SER A 148 38.96 -20.65 -25.86
C SER A 148 38.01 -20.11 -26.92
N SER A 149 38.16 -18.86 -27.34
CA SER A 149 37.29 -18.25 -28.34
C SER A 149 37.64 -18.72 -29.76
N PRO A 150 36.69 -18.83 -30.68
CA PRO A 150 36.92 -19.16 -32.07
C PRO A 150 37.91 -18.21 -32.75
N PRO A 151 38.77 -18.73 -33.66
CA PRO A 151 39.70 -17.87 -34.40
C PRO A 151 38.95 -16.77 -35.21
N GLY A 152 39.46 -15.53 -35.16
CA GLY A 152 38.88 -14.38 -35.85
C GLY A 152 37.88 -13.59 -35.04
N LEU A 153 37.45 -14.05 -33.87
CA LEU A 153 36.51 -13.34 -33.00
C LEU A 153 37.08 -11.99 -32.53
N GLU A 154 38.43 -11.88 -32.42
CA GLU A 154 39.13 -10.65 -32.05
C GLU A 154 38.82 -9.48 -33.01
N LYS A 155 38.52 -9.77 -34.27
CA LYS A 155 38.17 -8.75 -35.28
C LYS A 155 36.79 -8.14 -35.00
N MET A 156 35.90 -8.85 -34.31
CA MET A 156 34.57 -8.34 -33.94
C MET A 156 34.65 -7.16 -33.01
N GLN A 157 35.70 -7.02 -32.21
CA GLN A 157 35.88 -5.85 -31.37
C GLN A 157 35.94 -4.56 -32.18
N GLN A 158 36.69 -4.53 -33.27
CA GLN A 158 36.82 -3.35 -34.13
C GLN A 158 35.51 -2.96 -34.80
N VAL A 159 34.68 -3.96 -35.14
CA VAL A 159 33.41 -3.77 -35.82
C VAL A 159 32.29 -3.38 -34.89
N LEU A 160 32.22 -3.99 -33.68
CA LEU A 160 31.12 -3.79 -32.75
C LEU A 160 31.33 -2.64 -31.77
N MET A 161 32.57 -2.24 -31.50
CA MET A 161 32.88 -1.17 -30.55
C MET A 161 32.22 0.18 -30.93
N PRO A 162 32.22 0.63 -32.20
CA PRO A 162 31.54 1.85 -32.60
C PRO A 162 30.04 1.80 -32.37
N ILE A 163 29.42 0.63 -32.64
CA ILE A 163 27.98 0.44 -32.43
C ILE A 163 27.65 0.46 -30.94
N LEU A 164 28.44 -0.24 -30.14
CA LEU A 164 28.26 -0.27 -28.69
C LEU A 164 28.45 1.11 -28.07
N GLY A 165 29.40 1.90 -28.58
CA GLY A 165 29.58 3.31 -28.20
C GLY A 165 28.35 4.15 -28.52
N SER A 166 27.82 4.03 -29.76
CA SER A 166 26.61 4.77 -30.18
C SER A 166 25.38 4.39 -29.32
N ILE A 167 25.22 3.11 -29.00
CA ILE A 167 24.17 2.62 -28.09
C ILE A 167 24.33 3.27 -26.71
N GLN A 168 25.54 3.29 -26.16
CA GLN A 168 25.81 3.85 -24.84
C GLN A 168 25.56 5.35 -24.77
N ASP A 169 25.99 6.10 -25.77
CA ASP A 169 25.79 7.55 -25.82
C ASP A 169 24.31 7.90 -25.94
N TYR A 170 23.58 7.15 -26.77
CA TYR A 170 22.14 7.33 -26.92
C TYR A 170 21.38 6.91 -25.64
N TYR A 171 21.77 5.80 -25.02
CA TYR A 171 21.23 5.36 -23.74
C TYR A 171 21.40 6.46 -22.67
N LYS A 172 22.60 6.97 -22.49
CA LYS A 172 22.87 7.99 -21.47
C LYS A 172 22.00 9.24 -21.65
N SER A 173 21.81 9.68 -22.89
CA SER A 173 21.08 10.91 -23.19
C SER A 173 19.55 10.75 -23.22
N HIS A 174 19.01 9.57 -23.56
CA HIS A 174 17.58 9.40 -23.82
C HIS A 174 16.85 8.42 -22.88
N TYR A 175 17.57 7.51 -22.20
CA TYR A 175 16.95 6.54 -21.30
C TYR A 175 16.18 7.17 -20.13
N PRO A 176 16.64 8.25 -19.49
CA PRO A 176 15.87 8.90 -18.44
C PRO A 176 14.50 9.39 -18.94
N LEU A 177 14.47 9.98 -20.13
CA LEU A 177 13.21 10.42 -20.76
C LEU A 177 12.31 9.21 -21.12
N TYR A 178 12.90 8.16 -21.69
CA TYR A 178 12.19 6.91 -22.00
C TYR A 178 11.58 6.28 -20.76
N ALA A 179 12.36 6.04 -19.71
CA ALA A 179 11.89 5.43 -18.47
C ALA A 179 10.80 6.28 -17.80
N THR A 180 10.95 7.59 -17.82
CA THR A 180 9.93 8.54 -17.35
C THR A 180 8.66 8.45 -18.19
N ALA A 181 8.80 8.39 -19.52
CA ALA A 181 7.67 8.28 -20.44
C ALA A 181 6.88 6.98 -20.21
N VAL A 182 7.56 5.86 -20.00
CA VAL A 182 6.91 4.57 -19.67
C VAL A 182 6.15 4.68 -18.34
N ALA A 183 6.78 5.19 -17.29
CA ALA A 183 6.15 5.32 -15.98
C ALA A 183 4.92 6.24 -16.01
N ILE A 184 4.97 7.36 -16.72
CA ILE A 184 3.84 8.29 -16.88
C ILE A 184 2.72 7.62 -17.70
N ARG A 185 3.05 7.03 -18.84
CA ARG A 185 2.07 6.37 -19.72
C ARG A 185 1.28 5.28 -18.99
N GLU A 186 1.90 4.55 -18.10
CA GLU A 186 1.23 3.52 -17.30
C GLU A 186 0.18 4.07 -16.34
N GLN A 187 0.34 5.30 -15.86
CA GLN A 187 -0.57 5.92 -14.90
C GLN A 187 -1.67 6.76 -15.56
N LEU A 188 -1.42 7.33 -16.74
CA LEU A 188 -2.36 8.25 -17.41
C LEU A 188 -3.76 7.65 -17.65
N PRO A 189 -3.91 6.39 -18.10
CA PRO A 189 -5.24 5.80 -18.30
C PRO A 189 -6.06 5.70 -17.00
N GLN A 190 -5.39 5.50 -15.86
CA GLN A 190 -6.04 5.45 -14.55
C GLN A 190 -6.46 6.85 -14.10
N MET A 191 -5.67 7.88 -14.43
CA MET A 191 -6.01 9.28 -14.14
C MET A 191 -7.30 9.70 -14.86
N GLY A 192 -7.57 9.20 -16.06
CA GLY A 192 -8.82 9.46 -16.78
C GLY A 192 -10.08 8.94 -16.10
N LEU A 193 -9.94 8.05 -15.12
CA LEU A 193 -11.06 7.58 -14.28
C LEU A 193 -11.24 8.42 -13.02
N LEU A 194 -10.24 9.22 -12.65
CA LEU A 194 -10.19 9.88 -11.35
C LEU A 194 -11.32 10.91 -11.19
N ALA A 195 -11.57 11.69 -12.23
CA ALA A 195 -12.67 12.67 -12.25
C ALA A 195 -14.05 12.02 -12.08
N ASP A 196 -14.29 10.89 -12.75
CA ASP A 196 -15.54 10.14 -12.63
C ASP A 196 -15.72 9.53 -11.25
N VAL A 197 -14.61 9.02 -10.66
CA VAL A 197 -14.61 8.51 -9.29
C VAL A 197 -14.95 9.61 -8.30
N ILE A 198 -14.32 10.80 -8.41
CA ILE A 198 -14.60 11.95 -7.53
C ILE A 198 -16.06 12.38 -7.65
N THR A 199 -16.56 12.52 -8.88
CA THR A 199 -17.97 12.89 -9.12
C THR A 199 -18.93 11.88 -8.48
N THR A 200 -18.63 10.58 -8.66
CA THR A 200 -19.46 9.51 -8.06
C THR A 200 -19.38 9.51 -6.53
N MET A 201 -18.18 9.74 -5.95
CA MET A 201 -18.00 9.85 -4.50
C MET A 201 -18.82 11.03 -3.93
N ARG A 202 -18.73 12.20 -4.56
CA ARG A 202 -19.51 13.39 -4.14
C ARG A 202 -21.02 13.14 -4.23
N GLN A 203 -21.48 12.47 -5.28
CA GLN A 203 -22.88 12.11 -5.42
C GLN A 203 -23.36 11.19 -4.29
N VAL A 204 -22.60 10.12 -3.99
CA VAL A 204 -22.92 9.21 -2.88
C VAL A 204 -22.90 9.93 -1.54
N GLN A 205 -21.93 10.81 -1.30
CA GLN A 205 -21.86 11.62 -0.07
C GLN A 205 -23.09 12.52 0.08
N GLN A 206 -23.58 13.11 -1.02
CA GLN A 206 -24.79 13.92 -1.02
C GLN A 206 -26.06 13.09 -0.78
N GLU A 207 -26.17 11.92 -1.42
CA GLU A 207 -27.30 11.00 -1.23
C GLU A 207 -27.38 10.46 0.20
N ASP A 208 -26.23 10.10 0.78
CA ASP A 208 -26.12 9.55 2.14
C ASP A 208 -26.04 10.65 3.22
N ASN A 209 -25.99 11.94 2.82
CA ASN A 209 -25.77 13.09 3.70
C ASN A 209 -24.55 12.91 4.63
N THR A 210 -23.46 12.38 4.06
CA THR A 210 -22.20 12.09 4.77
C THR A 210 -21.08 12.99 4.26
N LEU A 211 -20.10 13.28 5.13
CA LEU A 211 -18.87 13.99 4.80
C LEU A 211 -17.67 13.17 5.24
N ASP A 212 -16.69 12.98 4.37
CA ASP A 212 -15.43 12.38 4.75
C ASP A 212 -14.64 13.35 5.66
N ILE A 213 -14.03 12.84 6.73
CA ILE A 213 -13.20 13.64 7.66
C ILE A 213 -12.10 14.39 6.90
N GLY A 214 -11.49 13.76 5.87
CA GLY A 214 -10.50 14.40 5.00
C GLY A 214 -11.06 15.57 4.19
N ASP A 215 -12.35 15.55 3.85
CA ASP A 215 -13.00 16.64 3.12
C ASP A 215 -13.18 17.89 4.00
N SER A 216 -13.38 17.72 5.30
CA SER A 216 -13.53 18.86 6.24
C SER A 216 -12.26 19.73 6.27
N THR A 217 -11.08 19.11 6.31
CA THR A 217 -9.79 19.82 6.29
C THR A 217 -9.60 20.60 4.99
N TYR A 218 -9.96 20.00 3.86
CA TYR A 218 -9.85 20.64 2.55
C TYR A 218 -10.83 21.79 2.38
N LEU A 219 -12.11 21.60 2.76
CA LEU A 219 -13.15 22.65 2.71
C LEU A 219 -12.76 23.85 3.58
N LEU A 220 -12.23 23.58 4.79
CA LEU A 220 -11.74 24.64 5.66
C LEU A 220 -10.59 25.41 5.00
N SER A 221 -9.65 24.74 4.34
CA SER A 221 -8.53 25.38 3.65
C SER A 221 -8.98 26.24 2.45
N GLN A 222 -10.04 25.84 1.74
CA GLN A 222 -10.63 26.64 0.67
C GLN A 222 -11.30 27.90 1.23
N LEU A 223 -12.07 27.76 2.29
CA LEU A 223 -12.72 28.91 2.96
C LEU A 223 -11.68 29.89 3.51
N ALA A 224 -10.51 29.41 3.92
CA ALA A 224 -9.41 30.24 4.41
C ALA A 224 -8.62 30.95 3.29
N GLY A 225 -8.69 30.43 2.04
CA GLY A 225 -7.88 30.91 0.90
C GLY A 225 -8.40 32.17 0.22
N ASP A 226 -9.66 32.55 0.40
CA ASP A 226 -10.33 33.62 -0.36
C ASP A 226 -10.14 35.04 0.19
N GLY A 227 -9.08 35.29 0.97
CA GLY A 227 -8.63 36.65 1.35
C GLY A 227 -9.48 37.37 2.40
N ASN A 228 -10.62 36.85 2.77
CA ASN A 228 -11.38 37.27 3.94
C ASN A 228 -11.08 36.32 5.07
N THR A 229 -10.56 36.81 6.19
CA THR A 229 -10.40 35.98 7.40
C THR A 229 -11.75 35.33 7.68
N PRO A 230 -11.91 34.01 7.50
CA PRO A 230 -13.23 33.42 7.58
C PRO A 230 -13.79 33.66 8.97
N PHE A 231 -15.06 33.92 9.08
CA PHE A 231 -15.80 34.03 10.34
C PHE A 231 -15.47 32.93 11.35
N ILE A 232 -15.12 31.75 10.85
CA ILE A 232 -14.65 30.62 11.66
C ILE A 232 -13.37 30.96 12.43
N TYR A 233 -12.39 31.61 11.80
CA TYR A 233 -11.14 31.99 12.45
C TYR A 233 -11.34 33.13 13.43
N GLU A 234 -12.19 34.10 13.13
CA GLU A 234 -12.55 35.16 14.08
C GLU A 234 -13.19 34.58 15.33
N ARG A 235 -14.11 33.61 15.14
CA ARG A 235 -14.82 32.99 16.25
C ARG A 235 -13.92 32.06 17.10
N ILE A 236 -13.01 31.31 16.48
CA ILE A 236 -12.05 30.45 17.17
C ILE A 236 -10.94 31.29 17.80
N GLY A 237 -10.36 32.23 17.04
CA GLY A 237 -9.28 33.09 17.50
C GLY A 237 -9.67 34.03 18.64
N ALA A 238 -10.98 34.31 18.82
CA ALA A 238 -11.47 35.03 20.00
C ALA A 238 -11.59 34.14 21.25
N GLY A 239 -11.45 32.82 21.12
CA GLY A 239 -11.60 31.86 22.21
C GLY A 239 -10.32 31.16 22.65
N TYR A 240 -9.27 31.21 21.84
CA TYR A 240 -8.00 30.51 22.10
C TYR A 240 -6.82 31.39 21.71
N ASP A 241 -5.95 31.67 22.69
CA ASP A 241 -4.76 32.50 22.51
C ASP A 241 -3.50 31.65 22.33
N SER A 242 -3.39 30.51 23.02
CA SER A 242 -2.23 29.63 23.05
C SER A 242 -2.56 28.24 22.45
N PHE A 243 -1.64 27.71 21.67
CA PHE A 243 -1.78 26.41 21.00
C PHE A 243 -0.68 25.46 21.44
N LEU A 244 -1.07 24.28 21.89
CA LEU A 244 -0.20 23.18 22.29
C LEU A 244 -0.41 22.04 21.29
N LEU A 245 0.54 21.87 20.37
CA LEU A 245 0.48 20.89 19.29
C LEU A 245 1.47 19.77 19.57
N ASP A 246 0.96 18.56 19.76
CA ASP A 246 1.75 17.36 20.00
C ASP A 246 1.77 16.45 18.77
N GLU A 247 2.76 15.55 18.68
CA GLU A 247 2.97 14.63 17.53
C GLU A 247 2.96 15.36 16.17
N PHE A 248 3.56 16.53 16.13
CA PHE A 248 3.43 17.46 15.01
C PHE A 248 4.03 16.92 13.70
N GLN A 249 4.97 15.96 13.74
CA GLN A 249 5.51 15.28 12.56
C GLN A 249 4.45 14.51 11.76
N ASP A 250 3.29 14.23 12.38
CA ASP A 250 2.17 13.55 11.73
C ASP A 250 1.12 14.52 11.16
N THR A 251 1.38 15.82 11.23
CA THR A 251 0.53 16.88 10.68
C THR A 251 0.65 16.93 9.16
N SER A 252 -0.48 17.07 8.46
CA SER A 252 -0.50 17.29 7.02
C SER A 252 -0.35 18.76 6.66
N TYR A 253 0.03 19.03 5.39
CA TYR A 253 0.16 20.40 4.91
C TYR A 253 -1.14 21.21 5.03
N LEU A 254 -2.30 20.63 4.70
CA LEU A 254 -3.59 21.32 4.83
C LEU A 254 -3.97 21.55 6.30
N GLN A 255 -3.68 20.61 7.19
CA GLN A 255 -3.90 20.81 8.63
C GLN A 255 -3.05 21.96 9.14
N TRP A 256 -1.78 22.00 8.78
CA TRP A 256 -0.89 23.10 9.12
C TRP A 256 -1.40 24.44 8.56
N LYS A 257 -1.73 24.47 7.27
CA LYS A 257 -2.26 25.66 6.61
C LYS A 257 -3.51 26.21 7.32
N ASN A 258 -4.37 25.33 7.83
CA ASN A 258 -5.57 25.72 8.56
C ASN A 258 -5.27 26.21 9.99
N MET A 259 -4.25 25.70 10.65
CA MET A 259 -3.90 26.10 12.01
C MET A 259 -2.95 27.30 12.07
N TYR A 260 -2.14 27.49 11.06
CA TYR A 260 -1.11 28.53 10.99
C TYR A 260 -1.64 29.94 11.26
N PRO A 261 -2.77 30.39 10.66
CA PRO A 261 -3.32 31.74 10.93
C PRO A 261 -3.70 31.95 12.40
N LEU A 262 -4.24 30.92 13.06
CA LEU A 262 -4.62 30.98 14.47
C LEU A 262 -3.38 31.10 15.36
N LEU A 263 -2.36 30.28 15.08
CA LEU A 263 -1.09 30.33 15.79
C LEU A 263 -0.43 31.73 15.70
N VAL A 264 -0.31 32.24 14.47
CA VAL A 264 0.29 33.55 14.21
C VAL A 264 -0.50 34.68 14.88
N ASN A 265 -1.83 34.59 14.88
CA ASN A 265 -2.69 35.55 15.56
C ASN A 265 -2.44 35.55 17.08
N GLY A 266 -2.41 34.40 17.74
CA GLY A 266 -2.11 34.28 19.18
C GLY A 266 -0.72 34.85 19.52
N LEU A 267 0.30 34.44 18.75
CA LEU A 267 1.66 34.96 18.92
C LEU A 267 1.73 36.50 18.75
N SER A 268 1.00 37.06 17.79
CA SER A 268 0.95 38.51 17.56
C SER A 268 0.32 39.31 18.70
N GLN A 269 -0.51 38.65 19.51
CA GLN A 269 -1.15 39.18 20.72
C GLN A 269 -0.29 38.98 21.98
N GLY A 270 0.87 38.37 21.83
CA GLY A 270 1.81 38.12 22.94
C GLY A 270 1.52 36.83 23.70
N ALA A 271 0.73 35.91 23.15
CA ALA A 271 0.52 34.60 23.76
C ALA A 271 1.62 33.62 23.31
N ASP A 272 1.98 32.69 24.20
CA ASP A 272 2.95 31.64 23.90
C ASP A 272 2.24 30.40 23.34
N SER A 273 2.90 29.71 22.43
CA SER A 273 2.43 28.43 21.88
C SER A 273 3.58 27.41 21.85
N LEU A 274 3.25 26.13 21.90
CA LEU A 274 4.22 25.04 21.93
C LEU A 274 3.92 24.03 20.83
N ILE A 275 4.92 23.70 20.02
CA ILE A 275 4.88 22.62 19.04
C ILE A 275 5.86 21.54 19.48
N VAL A 276 5.38 20.33 19.65
CA VAL A 276 6.18 19.16 20.04
C VAL A 276 6.08 18.08 18.98
N GLY A 277 7.22 17.49 18.61
CA GLY A 277 7.25 16.40 17.64
C GLY A 277 8.65 15.87 17.44
N ASP A 278 8.74 14.73 16.76
CA ASP A 278 10.00 14.09 16.42
C ASP A 278 9.96 13.61 14.96
N VAL A 279 10.69 14.26 14.08
CA VAL A 279 10.73 13.92 12.64
C VAL A 279 11.11 12.45 12.39
N LYS A 280 11.90 11.85 13.30
CA LYS A 280 12.32 10.44 13.23
C LYS A 280 11.16 9.46 13.46
N GLN A 281 10.07 9.91 14.09
CA GLN A 281 8.86 9.13 14.38
C GLN A 281 7.75 9.31 13.34
N ALA A 282 7.98 10.05 12.24
CA ALA A 282 7.01 10.25 11.17
C ALA A 282 6.74 8.96 10.40
N ILE A 283 5.60 8.31 10.69
CA ILE A 283 5.16 7.05 10.06
C ILE A 283 3.85 7.16 9.28
N TYR A 284 3.21 8.34 9.27
CA TYR A 284 1.89 8.56 8.67
C TYR A 284 1.91 9.29 7.33
N ARG A 285 3.03 9.22 6.58
CA ARG A 285 3.12 9.81 5.23
C ARG A 285 2.01 9.30 4.28
N TRP A 286 1.55 8.09 4.47
CA TRP A 286 0.42 7.53 3.73
C TRP A 286 -0.93 8.19 4.05
N ARG A 287 -1.02 8.95 5.16
CA ARG A 287 -2.15 9.81 5.55
C ARG A 287 -1.91 11.28 5.23
N ASN A 288 -0.97 11.59 4.35
CA ASN A 288 -0.56 12.94 3.93
C ASN A 288 0.22 13.75 5.00
N SER A 289 0.73 13.12 6.07
CA SER A 289 1.63 13.84 6.98
C SER A 289 2.92 14.24 6.24
N ASP A 290 3.45 15.42 6.60
CA ASP A 290 4.71 15.92 6.06
C ASP A 290 5.63 16.39 7.17
N TRP A 291 6.59 15.53 7.53
CA TRP A 291 7.58 15.82 8.56
C TRP A 291 8.47 17.03 8.23
N LYS A 292 8.55 17.45 6.96
CA LYS A 292 9.31 18.61 6.53
C LYS A 292 8.78 19.92 7.12
N ILE A 293 7.49 19.97 7.42
CA ILE A 293 6.88 21.13 8.08
C ILE A 293 7.61 21.40 9.40
N LEU A 294 7.75 20.36 10.25
CA LEU A 294 8.49 20.48 11.51
C LEU A 294 10.00 20.62 11.30
N GLY A 295 10.58 19.80 10.43
CA GLY A 295 12.05 19.70 10.27
C GLY A 295 12.68 20.84 9.49
N GLU A 296 11.91 21.50 8.60
CA GLU A 296 12.49 22.48 7.68
C GLU A 296 11.69 23.78 7.59
N GLU A 297 10.34 23.73 7.51
CA GLU A 297 9.53 24.90 7.16
C GLU A 297 9.38 25.88 8.32
N ILE A 298 9.06 25.39 9.52
CA ILE A 298 8.90 26.24 10.73
C ILE A 298 10.17 27.06 10.99
N ALA A 299 11.34 26.44 10.85
CA ALA A 299 12.62 27.10 11.09
C ALA A 299 12.94 28.21 10.07
N LYS A 300 12.32 28.16 8.90
CA LYS A 300 12.53 29.11 7.79
C LYS A 300 11.41 30.12 7.63
N ASP A 301 10.30 29.96 8.39
CA ASP A 301 9.12 30.82 8.27
C ASP A 301 9.41 32.26 8.77
N PRO A 302 9.30 33.28 7.90
CA PRO A 302 9.66 34.65 8.27
C PRO A 302 8.72 35.28 9.31
N GLN A 303 7.48 34.81 9.42
CA GLN A 303 6.53 35.34 10.41
C GLN A 303 6.83 34.76 11.78
N LEU A 304 7.06 33.45 11.87
CA LEU A 304 7.42 32.80 13.12
C LEU A 304 8.77 33.28 13.66
N ILE A 305 9.76 33.44 12.79
CA ILE A 305 11.08 33.99 13.15
C ILE A 305 10.93 35.39 13.75
N ARG A 306 10.07 36.25 13.20
CA ARG A 306 9.83 37.60 13.72
C ARG A 306 9.14 37.59 15.10
N GLN A 307 8.38 36.55 15.40
CA GLN A 307 7.71 36.36 16.69
C GLN A 307 8.64 35.73 17.75
N GLY A 308 9.84 35.32 17.39
CA GLY A 308 10.82 34.79 18.34
C GLY A 308 10.62 33.31 18.63
N VAL A 309 10.79 32.46 17.60
CA VAL A 309 10.70 31.00 17.79
C VAL A 309 12.00 30.46 18.38
N ASP A 310 11.91 29.75 19.48
CA ASP A 310 13.01 29.03 20.13
C ASP A 310 12.89 27.53 19.89
N PHE A 311 14.01 26.87 19.60
CA PHE A 311 14.09 25.43 19.37
C PHE A 311 14.80 24.73 20.53
N PHE A 312 14.16 23.71 21.08
CA PHE A 312 14.72 22.91 22.17
C PHE A 312 14.70 21.42 21.81
N SER A 313 15.83 20.76 21.91
CA SER A 313 15.93 19.29 21.76
C SER A 313 15.80 18.59 23.11
N LEU A 314 14.83 17.67 23.21
CA LEU A 314 14.63 16.82 24.38
C LEU A 314 15.39 15.51 24.20
N ASN A 315 16.68 15.50 24.52
CA ASN A 315 17.57 14.36 24.31
C ASN A 315 17.71 13.41 25.49
N THR A 316 17.04 13.69 26.62
CA THR A 316 17.06 12.81 27.80
C THR A 316 15.86 11.85 27.76
N ASN A 317 16.12 10.56 27.56
CA ASN A 317 15.09 9.54 27.58
C ASN A 317 14.78 9.07 29.00
N ARG A 318 13.57 9.36 29.48
CA ARG A 318 13.06 8.98 30.82
C ARG A 318 12.12 7.78 30.78
N ARG A 319 11.88 7.20 29.58
CA ARG A 319 10.96 6.08 29.36
C ARG A 319 11.65 4.74 29.46
N SER A 320 12.85 4.63 28.88
CA SER A 320 13.53 3.35 28.68
C SER A 320 14.74 3.19 29.61
N TYR A 321 15.07 1.95 29.92
CA TYR A 321 16.27 1.62 30.66
C TYR A 321 17.56 1.83 29.85
N ARG A 322 18.68 1.98 30.54
CA ARG A 322 19.99 2.34 29.97
C ARG A 322 20.43 1.44 28.80
N GLU A 323 20.27 0.12 28.93
CA GLU A 323 20.71 -0.81 27.89
C GLU A 323 19.86 -0.69 26.61
N VAL A 324 18.56 -0.37 26.75
CA VAL A 324 17.67 -0.11 25.63
C VAL A 324 18.08 1.17 24.90
N ILE A 325 18.36 2.25 25.66
CA ILE A 325 18.84 3.54 25.11
C ILE A 325 20.15 3.34 24.36
N GLY A 326 21.12 2.64 24.97
CA GLY A 326 22.41 2.36 24.36
C GLY A 326 22.29 1.55 23.07
N PHE A 327 21.41 0.54 23.07
CA PHE A 327 21.13 -0.24 21.87
C PHE A 327 20.50 0.60 20.74
N ILE A 328 19.52 1.47 21.07
CA ILE A 328 18.85 2.34 20.09
C ILE A 328 19.87 3.28 19.46
N ASN A 329 20.71 3.95 20.25
CA ASN A 329 21.75 4.83 19.75
C ASN A 329 22.69 4.08 18.79
N LEU A 330 23.22 2.93 19.21
CA LEU A 330 24.11 2.11 18.38
C LEU A 330 23.43 1.64 17.07
N LEU A 331 22.17 1.22 17.16
CA LEU A 331 21.42 0.74 16.00
C LEU A 331 21.21 1.86 14.97
N ILE A 332 20.79 3.06 15.45
CA ILE A 332 20.58 4.22 14.57
C ILE A 332 21.90 4.64 13.93
N ASP A 333 23.00 4.74 14.69
CA ASP A 333 24.32 5.07 14.14
C ASP A 333 24.74 4.11 13.01
N LYS A 334 24.53 2.81 13.21
CA LYS A 334 24.86 1.81 12.19
C LYS A 334 23.97 1.90 10.95
N ILE A 335 22.66 2.10 11.15
CA ILE A 335 21.72 2.27 10.04
C ILE A 335 22.05 3.53 9.24
N LEU A 336 22.30 4.66 9.91
CA LEU A 336 22.66 5.91 9.25
C LEU A 336 23.95 5.79 8.44
N GLY A 337 24.98 5.16 8.99
CA GLY A 337 26.22 4.88 8.26
C GLY A 337 25.98 4.11 6.97
N THR A 338 25.25 2.99 7.06
CA THR A 338 24.96 2.13 5.90
C THR A 338 24.08 2.83 4.86
N LEU A 339 23.05 3.54 5.30
CA LEU A 339 22.14 4.26 4.39
C LEU A 339 22.84 5.44 3.70
N SER A 340 23.67 6.20 4.43
CA SER A 340 24.43 7.30 3.85
C SER A 340 25.41 6.81 2.78
N GLU A 341 26.06 5.66 3.01
CA GLU A 341 26.93 5.03 2.03
C GLU A 341 26.15 4.58 0.79
N THR A 342 25.01 3.92 0.99
CA THR A 342 24.10 3.50 -0.10
C THR A 342 23.57 4.71 -0.91
N ILE A 343 23.19 5.80 -0.25
CA ILE A 343 22.73 7.03 -0.93
C ILE A 343 23.87 7.59 -1.76
N ARG A 344 25.07 7.71 -1.19
CA ARG A 344 26.26 8.23 -1.90
C ARG A 344 26.61 7.38 -3.13
N GLU A 345 26.59 6.06 -3.01
CA GLU A 345 26.81 5.16 -4.15
C GLU A 345 25.76 5.35 -5.26
N LYS A 346 24.48 5.42 -4.88
CA LYS A 346 23.38 5.61 -5.84
C LYS A 346 23.40 6.99 -6.49
N THR A 347 23.65 8.05 -5.73
CA THR A 347 23.73 9.41 -6.29
C THR A 347 24.96 9.60 -7.17
N ALA A 348 26.08 8.97 -6.80
CA ALA A 348 27.30 8.95 -7.63
C ALA A 348 27.10 8.21 -8.97
N ALA A 349 26.24 7.17 -8.97
CA ALA A 349 25.91 6.42 -10.19
C ALA A 349 24.91 7.16 -11.11
N CYS A 350 24.31 8.25 -10.66
CA CYS A 350 23.37 9.06 -11.45
C CYS A 350 24.12 10.21 -12.14
N ASP A 351 24.48 10.03 -13.40
CA ASP A 351 25.23 11.04 -14.19
C ASP A 351 24.44 12.36 -14.41
N ASN A 352 23.10 12.31 -14.31
CA ASN A 352 22.22 13.46 -14.59
C ASN A 352 21.76 14.21 -13.32
N LEU A 353 22.28 13.86 -12.16
CA LEU A 353 21.96 14.57 -10.91
C LEU A 353 22.85 15.82 -10.79
N GLU A 354 22.24 16.98 -10.61
CA GLU A 354 22.99 18.20 -10.32
C GLU A 354 23.68 18.10 -8.96
N GLU A 355 24.79 18.79 -8.78
CA GLU A 355 25.56 18.73 -7.53
C GLU A 355 24.73 19.20 -6.33
N GLY A 356 23.84 20.18 -6.52
CA GLY A 356 22.91 20.65 -5.49
C GLY A 356 21.92 19.56 -5.04
N ASP A 357 21.36 18.80 -5.99
CA ASP A 357 20.44 17.69 -5.69
C ASP A 357 21.18 16.55 -4.98
N ARG A 358 22.40 16.25 -5.40
CA ARG A 358 23.25 15.24 -4.79
C ARG A 358 23.52 15.56 -3.32
N GLN A 359 23.93 16.78 -3.04
CA GLN A 359 24.13 17.27 -1.68
C GLN A 359 22.83 17.25 -0.86
N TYR A 360 21.71 17.62 -1.45
CA TYR A 360 20.41 17.56 -0.79
C TYR A 360 20.08 16.15 -0.34
N PHE A 361 20.21 15.13 -1.20
CA PHE A 361 19.91 13.74 -0.84
C PHE A 361 20.87 13.18 0.21
N GLU A 362 22.15 13.53 0.15
CA GLU A 362 23.14 13.09 1.14
C GLU A 362 22.88 13.71 2.52
N HIS A 363 22.47 14.99 2.57
CA HIS A 363 22.22 15.68 3.83
C HIS A 363 20.82 15.45 4.40
N LEU A 364 19.84 15.06 3.57
CA LEU A 364 18.45 14.89 3.99
C LEU A 364 18.32 13.93 5.18
N LEU A 365 18.96 12.76 5.08
CA LEU A 365 18.93 11.76 6.13
C LEU A 365 19.70 12.25 7.38
N PHE A 366 20.86 12.85 7.17
CA PHE A 366 21.69 13.38 8.23
C PHE A 366 20.95 14.47 9.03
N ASN A 367 20.33 15.42 8.34
CA ASN A 367 19.59 16.51 8.99
C ASN A 367 18.40 16.01 9.80
N ALA A 368 17.69 15.00 9.29
CA ALA A 368 16.54 14.40 10.01
C ALA A 368 16.95 13.67 11.30
N TYR A 369 18.21 13.26 11.43
CA TYR A 369 18.73 12.47 12.55
C TYR A 369 19.86 13.15 13.33
N LEU A 370 20.06 14.45 13.16
CA LEU A 370 21.14 15.21 13.82
C LEU A 370 21.16 15.06 15.34
N ASP A 371 19.98 14.97 15.97
CA ASP A 371 19.77 14.90 17.40
C ASP A 371 19.29 13.52 17.88
N HIS A 372 19.67 12.43 17.17
CA HIS A 372 19.20 11.08 17.49
C HIS A 372 19.79 10.51 18.78
N THR A 373 20.90 11.04 19.27
CA THR A 373 21.57 10.50 20.46
C THR A 373 20.76 10.82 21.73
N LEU A 374 20.32 9.77 22.40
CA LEU A 374 19.56 9.84 23.64
C LEU A 374 20.47 9.62 24.84
N TYR A 375 20.23 10.38 25.91
CA TYR A 375 20.94 10.28 27.18
C TYR A 375 20.05 9.69 28.27
N THR A 376 20.65 8.97 29.21
CA THR A 376 19.98 8.51 30.42
C THR A 376 19.86 9.66 31.43
N PRO A 377 18.79 9.71 32.23
CA PRO A 377 18.65 10.71 33.29
C PRO A 377 19.79 10.62 34.32
N ALA A 378 20.13 11.75 34.94
CA ALA A 378 21.05 11.77 36.07
C ALA A 378 20.44 10.95 37.21
N GLY A 379 21.20 10.03 37.80
CA GLY A 379 20.74 9.12 38.86
C GLY A 379 20.22 7.75 38.38
N ALA A 380 20.06 7.54 37.09
CA ALA A 380 19.62 6.24 36.55
C ALA A 380 20.66 5.11 36.66
N ALA A 381 21.80 5.37 37.29
CA ALA A 381 22.83 4.33 37.53
C ALA A 381 22.35 3.21 38.46
N ASP A 382 21.43 3.52 39.37
CA ASP A 382 20.84 2.60 40.35
C ASP A 382 19.59 1.86 39.80
N ASP A 383 19.08 2.27 38.63
CA ASP A 383 17.94 1.61 37.99
C ASP A 383 18.35 0.27 37.38
N PRO A 384 17.40 -0.68 37.24
CA PRO A 384 17.65 -1.89 36.48
C PRO A 384 18.20 -1.58 35.07
N PRO A 385 19.25 -2.29 34.59
CA PRO A 385 19.93 -1.92 33.36
C PRO A 385 19.03 -2.08 32.09
N GLY A 386 17.97 -2.87 32.19
CA GLY A 386 17.18 -3.32 31.04
C GLY A 386 17.85 -4.49 30.32
N TYR A 387 17.24 -4.91 29.21
CA TYR A 387 17.76 -6.03 28.43
C TYR A 387 17.37 -5.91 26.97
N VAL A 388 18.31 -6.15 26.08
CA VAL A 388 18.06 -6.24 24.62
C VAL A 388 18.67 -7.54 24.09
N ARG A 389 17.91 -8.27 23.29
CA ARG A 389 18.37 -9.49 22.61
C ARG A 389 18.00 -9.44 21.13
N VAL A 390 18.96 -9.73 20.25
CA VAL A 390 18.75 -9.83 18.81
C VAL A 390 18.94 -11.28 18.39
N ASN A 391 17.92 -11.86 17.76
CA ASN A 391 17.97 -13.19 17.17
C ASN A 391 17.89 -13.07 15.65
N THR A 392 18.74 -13.82 14.93
CA THR A 392 18.72 -13.92 13.48
C THR A 392 18.46 -15.36 13.06
N PHE A 393 17.67 -15.54 12.00
CA PHE A 393 17.30 -16.85 11.49
C PHE A 393 17.79 -17.00 10.04
N SER A 394 18.47 -18.12 9.75
CA SER A 394 18.91 -18.46 8.40
C SER A 394 17.77 -19.13 7.62
N SER A 395 17.70 -18.86 6.31
CA SER A 395 16.80 -19.55 5.37
C SER A 395 17.29 -20.94 4.97
N GLU A 396 18.47 -21.36 5.45
CA GLU A 396 19.03 -22.68 5.20
C GLU A 396 18.38 -23.75 6.07
N GLY A 397 18.09 -24.91 5.50
CA GLY A 397 17.47 -26.05 6.18
C GLY A 397 16.03 -26.31 5.72
N GLU A 398 15.41 -27.38 6.27
CA GLU A 398 14.07 -27.85 5.88
C GLU A 398 12.95 -26.93 6.39
N ASP A 399 13.16 -26.26 7.53
CA ASP A 399 12.15 -25.37 8.11
C ASP A 399 12.21 -23.97 7.52
N SER A 400 11.05 -23.41 7.21
CA SER A 400 10.95 -22.03 6.77
C SER A 400 11.35 -21.06 7.89
N VAL A 401 11.90 -19.89 7.53
CA VAL A 401 12.24 -18.80 8.48
C VAL A 401 11.03 -18.44 9.35
N THR A 402 9.82 -18.49 8.78
CA THR A 402 8.57 -18.23 9.50
C THR A 402 8.35 -19.21 10.64
N LEU A 403 8.50 -20.52 10.39
CA LEU A 403 8.33 -21.54 11.43
C LEU A 403 9.37 -21.40 12.54
N LYS A 404 10.64 -21.17 12.18
CA LYS A 404 11.72 -20.93 13.15
C LYS A 404 11.43 -19.72 14.03
N THR A 405 10.90 -18.64 13.43
CA THR A 405 10.55 -17.40 14.15
C THR A 405 9.36 -17.62 15.10
N LEU A 406 8.32 -18.35 14.66
CA LEU A 406 7.15 -18.66 15.48
C LEU A 406 7.52 -19.54 16.68
N SER A 407 8.32 -20.58 16.48
CA SER A 407 8.82 -21.44 17.56
C SER A 407 9.63 -20.63 18.57
N ALA A 408 10.57 -19.81 18.11
CA ALA A 408 11.39 -18.98 19.00
C ALA A 408 10.55 -17.92 19.76
N LEU A 409 9.50 -17.38 19.14
CA LEU A 409 8.57 -16.47 19.80
C LEU A 409 7.76 -17.21 20.88
N GLN A 410 7.28 -18.42 20.59
CA GLN A 410 6.57 -19.25 21.55
C GLN A 410 7.45 -19.58 22.77
N ASP A 411 8.68 -20.03 22.55
CA ASP A 411 9.63 -20.35 23.61
C ASP A 411 9.93 -19.12 24.49
N LEU A 412 10.08 -17.94 23.84
CA LEU A 412 10.30 -16.67 24.55
C LEU A 412 9.11 -16.31 25.43
N LEU A 413 7.88 -16.39 24.92
CA LEU A 413 6.67 -16.11 25.68
C LEU A 413 6.51 -17.06 26.87
N VAL A 414 6.67 -18.36 26.65
CA VAL A 414 6.65 -19.35 27.73
C VAL A 414 7.69 -19.02 28.81
N SER A 415 8.92 -18.66 28.41
CA SER A 415 9.97 -18.27 29.32
C SER A 415 9.63 -16.99 30.13
N LEU A 416 9.04 -15.98 29.49
CA LEU A 416 8.64 -14.74 30.17
C LEU A 416 7.53 -15.01 31.19
N LEU A 417 6.50 -15.74 30.80
CA LEU A 417 5.36 -16.06 31.67
C LEU A 417 5.77 -16.95 32.84
N SER A 418 6.68 -17.92 32.64
CA SER A 418 7.21 -18.77 33.71
C SER A 418 8.03 -17.97 34.73
N ARG A 419 8.55 -16.80 34.33
CA ARG A 419 9.28 -15.85 35.18
C ARG A 419 8.35 -14.87 35.88
N GLY A 420 7.03 -14.94 35.67
CA GLY A 420 6.03 -14.11 36.33
C GLY A 420 5.71 -12.78 35.64
N TYR A 421 6.09 -12.59 34.36
CA TYR A 421 5.63 -11.45 33.57
C TYR A 421 4.14 -11.61 33.25
N ASP A 422 3.38 -10.51 33.35
CA ASP A 422 1.97 -10.51 32.97
C ASP A 422 1.85 -10.45 31.43
N PRO A 423 0.94 -11.23 30.80
CA PRO A 423 0.70 -11.14 29.37
C PRO A 423 0.39 -9.73 28.87
N SER A 424 -0.29 -8.89 29.68
CA SER A 424 -0.62 -7.51 29.35
C SER A 424 0.60 -6.58 29.24
N ASP A 425 1.76 -6.98 29.78
CA ASP A 425 3.01 -6.24 29.68
C ASP A 425 3.82 -6.60 28.43
N ILE A 426 3.35 -7.55 27.63
CA ILE A 426 4.07 -8.07 26.46
C ILE A 426 3.43 -7.57 25.17
N LEU A 427 4.19 -6.78 24.39
CA LEU A 427 3.79 -6.29 23.08
C LEU A 427 4.64 -6.93 21.96
N VAL A 428 3.97 -7.51 20.95
CA VAL A 428 4.61 -8.06 19.77
C VAL A 428 4.41 -7.13 18.57
N LEU A 429 5.46 -6.46 18.13
CA LEU A 429 5.42 -5.59 16.95
C LEU A 429 5.80 -6.36 15.69
N VAL A 430 5.04 -6.17 14.62
CA VAL A 430 5.26 -6.81 13.32
C VAL A 430 5.23 -5.81 12.17
N ARG A 431 5.89 -6.12 11.07
CA ARG A 431 5.98 -5.22 9.92
C ARG A 431 4.68 -5.16 9.13
N THR A 432 3.96 -6.27 9.01
CA THR A 432 2.75 -6.38 8.18
C THR A 432 1.59 -7.00 8.95
N ARG A 433 0.37 -6.66 8.54
CA ARG A 433 -0.86 -7.29 9.07
C ARG A 433 -0.88 -8.81 8.84
N GLU A 434 -0.32 -9.26 7.74
CA GLU A 434 -0.22 -10.70 7.45
C GLU A 434 0.64 -11.43 8.48
N ASN A 435 1.77 -10.83 8.89
CA ASN A 435 2.58 -11.38 9.98
C ASN A 435 1.80 -11.46 11.30
N ALA A 436 0.98 -10.45 11.61
CA ALA A 436 0.11 -10.49 12.78
C ALA A 436 -0.88 -11.66 12.72
N ARG A 437 -1.52 -11.89 11.57
CA ARG A 437 -2.45 -13.01 11.35
C ARG A 437 -1.76 -14.36 11.50
N ILE A 438 -0.56 -14.51 10.93
CA ILE A 438 0.23 -15.75 11.03
C ILE A 438 0.53 -16.05 12.49
N ILE A 439 0.97 -15.06 13.26
CA ILE A 439 1.25 -15.20 14.70
C ILE A 439 -0.03 -15.59 15.45
N THR A 440 -1.11 -14.84 15.29
CA THR A 440 -2.37 -15.10 16.00
C THR A 440 -2.90 -16.49 15.69
N ARG A 441 -2.89 -16.91 14.41
CA ARG A 441 -3.32 -18.26 14.01
C ARG A 441 -2.46 -19.34 14.66
N HIS A 442 -1.13 -19.16 14.68
CA HIS A 442 -0.22 -20.11 15.31
C HIS A 442 -0.52 -20.31 16.80
N PHE A 443 -0.76 -19.21 17.53
CA PHE A 443 -1.06 -19.29 18.97
C PHE A 443 -2.46 -19.85 19.24
N LEU A 444 -3.46 -19.55 18.42
CA LEU A 444 -4.80 -20.16 18.53
C LEU A 444 -4.74 -21.68 18.31
N GLN A 445 -4.05 -22.15 17.28
CA GLN A 445 -3.89 -23.58 17.00
C GLN A 445 -3.10 -24.30 18.11
N SER A 446 -2.07 -23.68 18.63
CA SER A 446 -1.29 -24.24 19.72
C SER A 446 -2.09 -24.34 21.03
N ALA A 447 -2.99 -23.40 21.29
CA ALA A 447 -3.89 -23.44 22.45
C ALA A 447 -4.91 -24.59 22.37
N VAL A 448 -5.44 -24.89 21.17
CA VAL A 448 -6.38 -25.99 20.94
C VAL A 448 -5.71 -27.36 21.06
N SER A 449 -4.44 -27.49 20.62
CA SER A 449 -3.72 -28.76 20.65
C SER A 449 -3.26 -29.20 22.05
N GLN A 450 -3.28 -28.31 23.05
CA GLN A 450 -2.77 -28.56 24.40
C GLN A 450 -3.87 -28.85 25.46
N ASN A 451 -4.96 -29.52 25.09
CA ASN A 451 -6.01 -29.98 26.02
C ASN A 451 -5.54 -31.05 27.06
N GLY A 452 -4.23 -31.09 27.37
CA GLY A 452 -3.61 -31.91 28.39
C GLY A 452 -2.73 -31.07 29.32
N GLU A 453 -2.60 -31.49 30.58
CA GLU A 453 -1.83 -30.84 31.66
C GLU A 453 -0.54 -30.17 31.19
N GLY A 454 -0.61 -28.90 30.76
CA GLY A 454 0.50 -28.10 30.27
C GLY A 454 0.26 -26.62 30.48
N PHE A 455 1.32 -25.83 30.41
CA PHE A 455 1.31 -24.39 30.54
C PHE A 455 0.43 -23.77 29.44
N GLN A 456 -0.63 -23.08 29.83
CA GLN A 456 -1.57 -22.47 28.90
C GLN A 456 -0.95 -21.23 28.28
N LEU A 457 -0.75 -21.25 26.96
CA LEU A 457 -0.25 -20.08 26.21
C LEU A 457 -1.26 -18.94 26.31
N PRO A 458 -0.77 -17.68 26.42
CA PRO A 458 -1.64 -16.52 26.48
C PRO A 458 -2.37 -16.33 25.17
N GLN A 459 -3.58 -15.81 25.24
CA GLN A 459 -4.33 -15.41 24.07
C GLN A 459 -3.65 -14.18 23.44
N VAL A 460 -3.27 -14.29 22.18
CA VAL A 460 -2.69 -13.18 21.42
C VAL A 460 -3.83 -12.41 20.73
N VAL A 461 -3.98 -11.14 21.07
CA VAL A 461 -5.02 -10.24 20.52
C VAL A 461 -4.38 -9.28 19.52
N SER A 462 -4.98 -9.14 18.35
CA SER A 462 -4.61 -8.18 17.33
C SER A 462 -5.86 -7.61 16.66
N ASP A 463 -5.97 -6.29 16.55
CA ASP A 463 -7.11 -5.62 15.90
C ASP A 463 -7.39 -6.10 14.47
N ASP A 464 -6.34 -6.56 13.77
CA ASP A 464 -6.43 -7.02 12.39
C ASP A 464 -6.58 -8.54 12.23
N SER A 465 -6.37 -9.32 13.28
CA SER A 465 -6.43 -10.79 13.22
C SER A 465 -7.84 -11.33 13.27
N LEU A 466 -8.78 -10.51 13.68
CA LEU A 466 -10.18 -10.84 13.91
C LEU A 466 -11.11 -10.40 12.76
N TYR A 467 -10.59 -10.16 11.55
CA TYR A 467 -11.46 -9.93 10.39
C TYR A 467 -12.25 -11.20 10.06
N LEU A 468 -13.57 -11.11 10.02
CA LEU A 468 -14.45 -12.21 9.61
C LEU A 468 -14.03 -12.82 8.26
N ALA A 469 -13.62 -11.97 7.31
CA ALA A 469 -13.12 -12.41 6.00
C ALA A 469 -11.84 -13.27 6.06
N SER A 470 -11.13 -13.32 7.19
CA SER A 470 -9.95 -14.19 7.35
C SER A 470 -10.33 -15.63 7.73
N SER A 471 -11.53 -15.85 8.21
CA SER A 471 -12.01 -17.18 8.60
C SER A 471 -12.46 -18.00 7.40
N PRO A 472 -11.90 -19.20 7.16
CA PRO A 472 -12.38 -20.11 6.12
C PRO A 472 -13.86 -20.48 6.29
N ALA A 473 -14.32 -20.63 7.54
CA ALA A 473 -15.73 -20.91 7.83
C ALA A 473 -16.65 -19.78 7.35
N ILE A 474 -16.30 -18.53 7.62
CA ILE A 474 -17.05 -17.37 7.13
C ILE A 474 -17.04 -17.30 5.60
N ASN A 475 -15.90 -17.48 4.98
CA ASN A 475 -15.79 -17.49 3.53
C ASN A 475 -16.66 -18.60 2.89
N LEU A 476 -16.74 -19.76 3.53
CA LEU A 476 -17.62 -20.83 3.08
C LEU A 476 -19.09 -20.46 3.24
N VAL A 477 -19.51 -19.92 4.40
CA VAL A 477 -20.89 -19.46 4.62
C VAL A 477 -21.31 -18.47 3.54
N ILE A 478 -20.50 -17.43 3.30
CA ILE A 478 -20.76 -16.42 2.27
C ILE A 478 -20.82 -17.06 0.88
N SER A 479 -19.93 -18.01 0.58
CA SER A 479 -19.89 -18.70 -0.70
C SER A 479 -21.15 -19.55 -0.92
N LEU A 480 -21.59 -20.30 0.07
CA LEU A 480 -22.81 -21.12 -0.01
C LEU A 480 -24.08 -20.26 -0.12
N LEU A 481 -24.18 -19.17 0.63
CA LEU A 481 -25.28 -18.21 0.51
C LEU A 481 -25.34 -17.58 -0.88
N ARG A 482 -24.20 -17.24 -1.46
CA ARG A 482 -24.12 -16.76 -2.85
C ARG A 482 -24.55 -17.79 -3.86
N LEU A 483 -24.08 -19.04 -3.72
CA LEU A 483 -24.44 -20.14 -4.62
C LEU A 483 -25.93 -20.49 -4.56
N ALA A 484 -26.55 -20.42 -3.37
CA ALA A 484 -27.98 -20.58 -3.25
C ALA A 484 -28.76 -19.59 -4.13
N HIS A 485 -28.25 -18.38 -4.35
CA HIS A 485 -28.90 -17.33 -5.14
C HIS A 485 -28.39 -17.25 -6.58
N TYR A 486 -27.10 -17.45 -6.81
CA TYR A 486 -26.41 -17.33 -8.11
C TYR A 486 -25.77 -18.66 -8.50
N ARG A 487 -26.58 -19.64 -8.93
CA ARG A 487 -26.16 -21.02 -9.21
C ARG A 487 -25.10 -21.17 -10.32
N HIS A 488 -24.97 -20.18 -11.18
CA HIS A 488 -24.05 -20.22 -12.33
C HIS A 488 -22.69 -19.51 -12.02
N ASP A 489 -22.46 -19.11 -10.79
CA ASP A 489 -21.18 -18.51 -10.39
C ASP A 489 -20.11 -19.60 -10.20
N ALA A 490 -19.47 -19.96 -11.30
CA ALA A 490 -18.45 -20.99 -11.32
C ALA A 490 -17.21 -20.66 -10.46
N CYS A 491 -16.87 -19.36 -10.31
CA CYS A 491 -15.75 -18.96 -9.47
C CYS A 491 -16.06 -19.22 -7.99
N ASN A 492 -17.26 -18.83 -7.57
CA ASN A 492 -17.70 -19.00 -6.19
C ASN A 492 -17.93 -20.49 -5.85
N ALA A 493 -18.41 -21.28 -6.80
CA ALA A 493 -18.55 -22.73 -6.65
C ALA A 493 -17.19 -23.43 -6.43
N ARG A 494 -16.17 -23.04 -7.19
CA ARG A 494 -14.81 -23.58 -7.02
C ARG A 494 -14.20 -23.18 -5.67
N ALA A 495 -14.40 -21.93 -5.25
CA ALA A 495 -13.94 -21.45 -3.95
C ALA A 495 -14.61 -22.22 -2.80
N ALA A 496 -15.93 -22.40 -2.86
CA ALA A 496 -16.68 -23.18 -1.87
C ALA A 496 -16.21 -24.64 -1.83
N LEU A 497 -16.02 -25.27 -2.99
CA LEU A 497 -15.56 -26.66 -3.06
C LEU A 497 -14.15 -26.83 -2.47
N SER A 498 -13.24 -25.90 -2.74
CA SER A 498 -11.90 -25.92 -2.15
C SER A 498 -11.96 -25.88 -0.62
N ILE A 499 -12.73 -24.94 -0.07
CA ILE A 499 -12.87 -24.80 1.40
C ILE A 499 -13.58 -26.03 2.00
N LEU A 500 -14.62 -26.55 1.35
CA LEU A 500 -15.30 -27.77 1.78
C LEU A 500 -14.38 -28.98 1.78
N SER A 501 -13.48 -29.09 0.82
CA SER A 501 -12.48 -30.15 0.77
C SER A 501 -11.51 -30.07 1.95
N ASP A 502 -11.11 -28.85 2.32
CA ASP A 502 -10.26 -28.62 3.51
C ASP A 502 -10.98 -29.00 4.82
N PHE A 503 -12.29 -28.83 4.89
CA PHE A 503 -13.14 -29.28 6.00
C PHE A 503 -13.57 -30.76 5.91
N GLY A 504 -13.15 -31.48 4.88
CA GLY A 504 -13.47 -32.90 4.68
C GLY A 504 -14.95 -33.17 4.35
N LYS A 505 -15.69 -32.19 3.85
CA LYS A 505 -17.13 -32.28 3.52
C LYS A 505 -17.47 -31.84 2.08
N PRO A 506 -16.72 -32.30 1.05
CA PRO A 506 -16.98 -31.89 -0.33
C PRO A 506 -18.38 -32.26 -0.85
N GLU A 507 -19.01 -33.28 -0.25
CA GLU A 507 -20.37 -33.77 -0.58
C GLU A 507 -21.47 -32.71 -0.39
N VAL A 508 -21.22 -31.68 0.41
CA VAL A 508 -22.19 -30.58 0.60
C VAL A 508 -22.46 -29.83 -0.71
N MET A 509 -21.52 -29.81 -1.64
CA MET A 509 -21.71 -29.18 -2.97
C MET A 509 -22.67 -29.99 -3.86
N ASP A 510 -22.77 -31.28 -3.67
CA ASP A 510 -23.66 -32.19 -4.43
C ASP A 510 -25.07 -32.21 -3.87
N ASP A 511 -25.27 -31.72 -2.64
CA ASP A 511 -26.58 -31.66 -1.94
C ASP A 511 -27.42 -30.50 -2.49
N ARG A 512 -28.04 -30.73 -3.64
CA ARG A 512 -28.87 -29.73 -4.34
C ARG A 512 -30.11 -29.34 -3.52
N GLU A 513 -30.69 -30.26 -2.79
CA GLU A 513 -31.85 -29.98 -1.96
C GLU A 513 -31.52 -29.04 -0.83
N PHE A 514 -30.37 -29.22 -0.20
CA PHE A 514 -29.85 -28.31 0.83
C PHE A 514 -29.60 -26.90 0.25
N LEU A 515 -28.90 -26.80 -0.86
CA LEU A 515 -28.60 -25.49 -1.49
C LEU A 515 -29.89 -24.78 -1.96
N ASP A 516 -30.91 -25.54 -2.44
CA ASP A 516 -32.19 -24.98 -2.81
C ASP A 516 -32.97 -24.48 -1.60
N ARG A 517 -32.93 -25.21 -0.49
CA ARG A 517 -33.55 -24.81 0.76
C ARG A 517 -32.98 -23.50 1.30
N LEU A 518 -31.66 -23.33 1.27
CA LEU A 518 -31.01 -22.08 1.73
C LEU A 518 -31.55 -20.81 1.04
N ARG A 519 -32.00 -20.95 -0.21
CA ARG A 519 -32.55 -19.82 -0.97
C ARG A 519 -33.87 -19.28 -0.41
N PHE A 520 -34.67 -20.11 0.24
CA PHE A 520 -36.00 -19.76 0.70
C PHE A 520 -36.04 -19.44 2.20
N LEU A 521 -34.95 -19.70 2.93
CA LEU A 521 -34.84 -19.37 4.34
C LEU A 521 -34.53 -17.88 4.55
N PRO A 522 -34.98 -17.30 5.67
CA PRO A 522 -34.44 -16.05 6.17
C PRO A 522 -32.92 -16.13 6.30
N LEU A 523 -32.21 -14.98 6.18
CA LEU A 523 -30.77 -14.98 6.10
C LEU A 523 -30.08 -15.56 7.35
N ALA A 524 -30.63 -15.28 8.55
CA ALA A 524 -30.15 -15.85 9.80
C ALA A 524 -30.41 -17.36 9.86
N ASP A 525 -31.60 -17.81 9.44
CA ASP A 525 -31.96 -19.25 9.44
C ASP A 525 -31.13 -20.03 8.43
N ALA A 526 -30.81 -19.42 7.27
CA ALA A 526 -29.93 -19.99 6.26
C ALA A 526 -28.49 -20.12 6.79
N PHE A 527 -28.02 -19.14 7.55
CA PHE A 527 -26.73 -19.15 8.24
C PHE A 527 -26.69 -20.33 9.25
N GLU A 528 -27.71 -20.43 10.12
CA GLU A 528 -27.79 -21.50 11.11
C GLU A 528 -27.86 -22.91 10.46
N ALA A 529 -28.59 -23.03 9.35
CA ALA A 529 -28.66 -24.30 8.60
C ALA A 529 -27.26 -24.70 8.03
N ILE A 530 -26.46 -23.75 7.61
CA ILE A 530 -25.08 -24.01 7.17
C ILE A 530 -24.21 -24.43 8.35
N VAL A 531 -24.26 -23.70 9.49
CA VAL A 531 -23.49 -24.02 10.70
C VAL A 531 -23.79 -25.42 11.18
N GLN A 532 -25.07 -25.80 11.24
CA GLN A 532 -25.51 -27.16 11.60
C GLN A 532 -25.02 -28.21 10.60
N ARG A 533 -25.13 -27.95 9.29
CA ARG A 533 -24.69 -28.87 8.24
C ARG A 533 -23.18 -29.12 8.29
N MET A 534 -22.42 -28.10 8.66
CA MET A 534 -20.97 -28.16 8.81
C MET A 534 -20.51 -28.71 10.17
N ASP A 535 -21.44 -28.87 11.14
CA ASP A 535 -21.16 -29.34 12.50
C ASP A 535 -20.08 -28.48 13.23
N TRP A 536 -20.19 -27.17 13.08
CA TRP A 536 -19.26 -26.21 13.71
C TRP A 536 -19.65 -25.82 15.14
N THR A 537 -20.69 -26.41 15.71
CA THR A 537 -21.16 -26.09 17.07
C THR A 537 -20.15 -26.41 18.17
N GLY A 538 -19.12 -27.22 17.85
CA GLY A 538 -18.00 -27.55 18.72
C GLY A 538 -16.65 -27.02 18.25
N ASP A 539 -16.60 -26.30 17.13
CA ASP A 539 -15.35 -25.77 16.56
C ASP A 539 -14.94 -24.46 17.23
N LEU A 540 -14.02 -24.54 18.21
CA LEU A 540 -13.54 -23.43 19.00
C LEU A 540 -12.82 -22.34 18.17
N GLU A 541 -12.30 -22.68 17.00
CA GLU A 541 -11.65 -21.70 16.10
C GLU A 541 -12.70 -20.93 15.29
N ALA A 542 -13.76 -21.56 14.85
CA ALA A 542 -14.79 -20.96 14.01
C ALA A 542 -15.85 -20.17 14.81
N ILE A 543 -16.17 -20.61 16.03
CA ILE A 543 -17.26 -20.05 16.85
C ILE A 543 -17.20 -18.53 17.01
N PRO A 544 -16.08 -17.88 17.37
CA PRO A 544 -16.07 -16.43 17.56
C PRO A 544 -16.44 -15.67 16.29
N TYR A 545 -15.95 -16.12 15.15
CA TYR A 545 -16.25 -15.51 13.85
C TYR A 545 -17.69 -15.78 13.40
N LEU A 546 -18.18 -16.98 13.64
CA LEU A 546 -19.57 -17.36 13.32
C LEU A 546 -20.57 -16.56 14.16
N GLN A 547 -20.27 -16.35 15.44
CA GLN A 547 -21.11 -15.57 16.34
C GLN A 547 -21.19 -14.10 15.90
N GLU A 548 -20.06 -13.48 15.60
CA GLU A 548 -20.02 -12.10 15.11
C GLU A 548 -20.75 -11.94 13.76
N LEU A 549 -20.57 -12.89 12.82
CA LEU A 549 -21.33 -12.87 11.56
C LEU A 549 -22.83 -13.00 11.82
N HIS A 550 -23.25 -13.88 12.73
CA HIS A 550 -24.65 -14.05 13.10
C HIS A 550 -25.25 -12.74 13.63
N ASP A 551 -24.56 -12.07 14.56
CA ASP A 551 -25.00 -10.80 15.13
C ASP A 551 -25.11 -9.70 14.06
N MET A 552 -24.16 -9.63 13.13
CA MET A 552 -24.26 -8.73 11.98
C MET A 552 -25.46 -9.04 11.07
N LEU A 553 -25.76 -10.33 10.84
CA LEU A 553 -26.92 -10.72 10.05
C LEU A 553 -28.24 -10.32 10.72
N LEU A 554 -28.33 -10.47 12.04
CA LEU A 554 -29.49 -10.04 12.82
C LEU A 554 -29.67 -8.51 12.79
N LEU A 555 -28.58 -7.74 12.96
CA LEU A 555 -28.61 -6.28 12.86
C LEU A 555 -29.04 -5.83 11.46
N PHE A 556 -28.56 -6.46 10.42
CA PHE A 556 -28.96 -6.16 9.05
C PHE A 556 -30.46 -6.43 8.83
N ALA A 557 -30.96 -7.56 9.28
CA ALA A 557 -32.38 -7.92 9.20
C ALA A 557 -33.26 -6.96 10.04
N GLY A 558 -32.77 -6.50 11.20
CA GLY A 558 -33.48 -5.56 12.08
C GLY A 558 -33.55 -4.13 11.49
N ASN A 559 -32.49 -3.64 10.86
CA ASN A 559 -32.46 -2.32 10.23
C ASN A 559 -33.39 -2.22 9.02
N ASP A 560 -33.53 -3.28 8.24
CA ASP A 560 -34.51 -3.33 7.15
C ASP A 560 -35.96 -3.19 7.66
N ALA A 561 -36.26 -3.74 8.85
CA ALA A 561 -37.57 -3.61 9.47
C ALA A 561 -37.87 -2.17 9.96
N VAL A 562 -36.85 -1.45 10.43
CA VAL A 562 -36.96 -0.05 10.89
C VAL A 562 -37.06 0.94 9.71
N GLY A 563 -36.35 0.70 8.61
CA GLY A 563 -36.44 1.53 7.39
C GLY A 563 -37.85 1.56 6.77
N TYR A 564 -38.60 0.47 6.90
CA TYR A 564 -40.00 0.42 6.43
C TYR A 564 -40.99 1.17 7.33
N THR A 565 -40.68 1.43 8.59
CA THR A 565 -41.56 2.16 9.51
C THR A 565 -41.40 3.67 9.42
N HIS A 566 -40.28 4.21 8.94
CA HIS A 566 -40.06 5.65 8.81
C HIS A 566 -40.59 6.27 7.50
N SER A 567 -40.87 5.48 6.47
CA SER A 567 -41.44 5.99 5.21
C SER A 567 -42.97 6.04 5.20
N SER A 568 -43.65 5.68 6.28
CA SER A 568 -45.12 5.63 6.34
C SER A 568 -45.81 6.83 7.04
N THR A 569 -45.05 7.88 7.41
CA THR A 569 -45.66 9.10 8.01
C THR A 569 -45.53 10.31 7.08
N GLY A 570 -46.15 10.24 5.92
CA GLY A 570 -46.24 11.39 5.04
C GLY A 570 -47.06 11.14 3.77
N GLY A 571 -48.41 11.24 3.84
CA GLY A 571 -49.24 11.35 2.64
C GLY A 571 -50.41 10.37 2.58
N ARG A 572 -51.58 10.94 2.80
CA ARG A 572 -52.92 10.33 2.64
C ARG A 572 -53.08 9.60 1.30
N THR A 573 -53.57 8.42 1.34
CA THR A 573 -54.64 7.74 0.63
C THR A 573 -54.30 6.26 0.45
N GLY A 574 -55.25 5.45 0.90
CA GLY A 574 -55.15 4.00 1.04
C GLY A 574 -54.94 3.23 -0.25
N GLU A 575 -54.02 2.34 -0.14
CA GLU A 575 -54.12 1.00 -0.68
C GLU A 575 -53.05 0.16 0.02
N LYS A 576 -53.47 -0.70 0.94
CA LYS A 576 -52.64 -1.74 1.52
C LYS A 576 -52.31 -2.76 0.43
N LYS A 577 -51.25 -2.53 -0.35
CA LYS A 577 -50.63 -3.61 -1.11
C LYS A 577 -49.91 -4.49 -0.12
N LYS A 578 -50.46 -5.66 0.09
CA LYS A 578 -49.72 -6.79 0.71
C LYS A 578 -48.51 -7.09 -0.17
N CYS A 579 -47.36 -6.58 0.21
CA CYS A 579 -46.08 -6.99 -0.37
C CYS A 579 -45.83 -8.43 0.11
N PHE A 580 -46.04 -9.38 -0.77
CA PHE A 580 -45.53 -10.75 -0.64
C PHE A 580 -44.00 -10.74 -0.72
N PRO A 581 -43.28 -11.65 -0.04
CA PRO A 581 -41.82 -11.65 0.05
C PRO A 581 -41.18 -12.19 -1.24
N GLN A 582 -41.36 -11.50 -2.35
CA GLN A 582 -40.64 -11.83 -3.61
C GLN A 582 -39.25 -11.23 -3.72
N ASP A 583 -38.79 -10.44 -2.73
CA ASP A 583 -37.60 -9.63 -2.88
C ASP A 583 -36.39 -10.04 -2.02
N TYR A 584 -36.29 -11.35 -1.73
CA TYR A 584 -35.06 -11.89 -1.14
C TYR A 584 -33.82 -11.73 -2.02
N ARG A 585 -34.00 -11.68 -3.35
CA ARG A 585 -32.90 -11.43 -4.29
C ARG A 585 -32.31 -10.03 -4.11
N GLY A 586 -33.14 -9.03 -3.86
CA GLY A 586 -32.70 -7.66 -3.60
C GLY A 586 -31.96 -7.54 -2.27
N ARG A 587 -32.39 -8.28 -1.23
CA ARG A 587 -31.78 -8.21 0.11
C ARG A 587 -30.38 -8.81 0.18
N LEU A 588 -30.16 -9.96 -0.44
CA LEU A 588 -28.83 -10.57 -0.50
C LEU A 588 -27.87 -9.77 -1.41
N SER A 589 -28.37 -9.22 -2.51
CA SER A 589 -27.57 -8.34 -3.37
C SER A 589 -27.23 -7.01 -2.67
N GLY A 590 -28.05 -6.54 -1.73
CA GLY A 590 -27.75 -5.39 -0.87
C GLY A 590 -26.77 -5.71 0.26
N PHE A 591 -26.93 -6.87 0.93
CA PHE A 591 -26.07 -7.28 2.03
C PHE A 591 -24.65 -7.64 1.57
N LEU A 592 -24.52 -8.48 0.55
CA LEU A 592 -23.20 -8.98 0.10
C LEU A 592 -22.27 -7.88 -0.46
N PRO A 593 -22.76 -6.86 -1.20
CA PRO A 593 -21.94 -5.70 -1.56
C PRO A 593 -21.72 -4.72 -0.42
N SER A 594 -22.62 -4.66 0.60
CA SER A 594 -22.49 -3.75 1.74
C SER A 594 -21.49 -4.24 2.79
N ILE A 595 -21.15 -5.53 2.81
CA ILE A 595 -20.09 -6.08 3.67
C ILE A 595 -18.73 -5.57 3.18
N LYS A 596 -18.29 -4.44 3.73
CA LYS A 596 -16.93 -3.95 3.53
C LYS A 596 -15.98 -4.77 4.41
N PRO A 597 -14.70 -4.94 4.00
CA PRO A 597 -13.71 -5.58 4.86
C PRO A 597 -13.56 -4.95 6.25
N LYS A 598 -13.98 -3.69 6.42
CA LYS A 598 -13.99 -2.98 7.71
C LYS A 598 -15.16 -3.39 8.62
N ASP A 599 -16.27 -3.79 8.02
CA ASP A 599 -17.50 -4.18 8.74
C ASP A 599 -17.43 -5.64 9.22
N LEU A 600 -16.41 -6.37 8.79
CA LEU A 600 -16.11 -7.75 9.18
C LEU A 600 -15.08 -7.79 10.34
N ARG A 601 -15.12 -6.85 11.28
CA ARG A 601 -14.33 -6.88 12.52
C ARG A 601 -15.19 -7.43 13.64
N PRO A 602 -14.73 -8.38 14.46
CA PRO A 602 -15.35 -8.68 15.72
C PRO A 602 -15.26 -7.46 16.63
N GLY A 603 -16.33 -7.18 17.35
CA GLY A 603 -16.42 -6.06 18.30
C GLY A 603 -15.46 -6.19 19.49
#